data_65912332c8d9a855a42077c5a6ac349a
#
_entry.id   65912332c8d9a855a42077c5a6ac349a
#
_cell.length_a   1.000
_cell.length_b   1.000
_cell.length_c   1.000
_cell.angle_alpha   90.00
_cell.angle_beta   90.00
_cell.angle_gamma   90.00
#
_symmetry.space_group_name_H-M   'P 1'
#
loop_
_entity.id
_entity.type
_entity.pdbx_description
1 polymer ?
#
loop_
_entity_poly.entity_id
_entity_poly.type
_entity_poly.pdbx_seq_one_letter_code
_entity_poly.pdbx_strand_id
1 'polypeptide(L)'
;MYFFLLYSPTPSLDKMEQVPKFPSIVDLNVGGCVYTTSLDSLTRYPNSMLGIMFSGRSSIAKDSRGRFFIDRDGPLFRYVLNFLRSSKLNLPDNFQEFDQLMEEADFYQISQLIESLKEIKSAKSVAGNQIIRLSLDRDKHGLETLLTIYAEKRIVQEIFRGHDCISDPLVFSFDKEHADSSTTAILQELTNHGFQVMTSLLHPGDQSINEWFFIRKR
;
A
#
# COMPACT_ATOMS: atom_id res chain seq x y z
N MET A 1 -70.35 -32.89 30.74
CA MET A 1 -69.14 -33.39 30.07
C MET A 1 -68.25 -32.22 29.80
N TYR A 2 -67.34 -31.86 30.76
CA TYR A 2 -66.50 -30.66 30.69
C TYR A 2 -65.15 -31.09 30.18
N PHE A 3 -64.75 -30.43 29.03
CA PHE A 3 -63.44 -30.55 28.44
C PHE A 3 -62.49 -29.63 29.21
N PHE A 4 -61.56 -30.17 30.00
CA PHE A 4 -60.43 -29.45 30.54
C PHE A 4 -59.38 -29.29 29.45
N LEU A 5 -59.25 -28.09 28.86
CA LEU A 5 -58.12 -27.70 28.03
C LEU A 5 -56.92 -27.47 28.96
N LEU A 6 -55.96 -28.40 28.92
CA LEU A 6 -54.64 -28.24 29.53
C LEU A 6 -53.89 -27.13 28.84
N TYR A 7 -53.81 -26.00 29.50
CA TYR A 7 -52.94 -24.88 29.09
C TYR A 7 -51.51 -25.28 29.48
N SER A 8 -50.70 -25.68 28.49
CA SER A 8 -49.25 -25.83 28.66
C SER A 8 -48.65 -24.42 28.70
N PRO A 9 -47.89 -24.05 29.73
CA PRO A 9 -47.21 -22.77 29.72
C PRO A 9 -46.20 -22.74 28.60
N THR A 10 -46.33 -21.78 27.69
CA THR A 10 -45.31 -21.44 26.70
C THR A 10 -44.01 -21.15 27.44
N PRO A 11 -42.87 -21.72 27.01
CA PRO A 11 -41.59 -21.35 27.62
C PRO A 11 -41.36 -19.85 27.49
N SER A 12 -41.15 -19.23 28.64
CA SER A 12 -40.83 -17.81 28.74
C SER A 12 -39.63 -17.45 27.87
N LEU A 13 -39.80 -16.44 27.05
CA LEU A 13 -38.79 -15.83 26.14
C LEU A 13 -37.62 -15.14 26.91
N ASP A 14 -37.45 -15.40 28.20
CA ASP A 14 -36.47 -14.78 29.09
C ASP A 14 -35.09 -15.45 29.14
N LYS A 15 -34.79 -16.32 28.21
CA LYS A 15 -33.41 -16.75 27.97
C LYS A 15 -32.85 -16.08 26.73
N MET A 16 -32.94 -14.77 26.65
CA MET A 16 -31.93 -14.03 25.88
C MET A 16 -30.60 -14.25 26.64
N GLU A 17 -29.75 -15.10 26.06
CA GLU A 17 -28.38 -15.27 26.47
C GLU A 17 -27.77 -13.87 26.71
N GLN A 18 -27.47 -13.57 27.97
CA GLN A 18 -26.82 -12.28 28.30
C GLN A 18 -25.45 -12.32 27.62
N VAL A 19 -25.34 -11.59 26.54
CA VAL A 19 -24.06 -11.33 25.86
C VAL A 19 -23.08 -10.79 26.91
N PRO A 20 -21.93 -11.44 27.15
CA PRO A 20 -21.00 -10.99 28.18
C PRO A 20 -20.62 -9.52 27.90
N LYS A 21 -20.92 -8.66 28.87
CA LYS A 21 -20.66 -7.22 28.75
C LYS A 21 -19.19 -6.98 29.02
N PHE A 22 -18.42 -6.67 27.97
CA PHE A 22 -17.04 -6.22 28.14
C PHE A 22 -16.98 -4.84 28.80
N PRO A 23 -15.92 -4.55 29.57
CA PRO A 23 -15.73 -3.21 30.11
C PRO A 23 -15.47 -2.20 28.96
N SER A 24 -15.83 -0.93 29.17
CA SER A 24 -15.58 0.13 28.18
C SER A 24 -14.09 0.37 27.90
N ILE A 25 -13.23 0.11 28.88
CA ILE A 25 -11.78 0.10 28.77
C ILE A 25 -11.29 -1.35 28.88
N VAL A 26 -10.50 -1.76 27.92
CA VAL A 26 -10.04 -3.14 27.76
C VAL A 26 -8.52 -3.19 27.82
N ASP A 27 -8.01 -4.06 28.69
CA ASP A 27 -6.59 -4.37 28.77
C ASP A 27 -6.28 -5.63 27.97
N LEU A 28 -5.31 -5.51 27.05
CA LEU A 28 -4.82 -6.57 26.18
C LEU A 28 -3.39 -6.93 26.56
N ASN A 29 -3.07 -8.20 26.42
CA ASN A 29 -1.71 -8.71 26.37
C ASN A 29 -1.52 -9.38 25.01
N VAL A 30 -0.79 -8.71 24.10
CA VAL A 30 -0.53 -9.21 22.76
C VAL A 30 0.94 -9.62 22.70
N GLY A 31 1.19 -10.93 22.65
CA GLY A 31 2.54 -11.49 22.63
C GLY A 31 3.47 -10.96 23.74
N GLY A 32 2.92 -10.69 24.93
CA GLY A 32 3.68 -10.11 26.05
C GLY A 32 3.66 -8.57 26.12
N CYS A 33 3.29 -7.86 25.05
CA CYS A 33 3.11 -6.41 25.06
C CYS A 33 1.71 -6.04 25.60
N VAL A 34 1.68 -5.10 26.54
CA VAL A 34 0.44 -4.66 27.19
C VAL A 34 -0.11 -3.42 26.50
N TYR A 35 -1.40 -3.47 26.16
CA TYR A 35 -2.13 -2.37 25.56
C TYR A 35 -3.43 -2.11 26.31
N THR A 36 -3.78 -0.85 26.48
CA THR A 36 -5.07 -0.42 27.01
C THR A 36 -5.80 0.38 25.94
N THR A 37 -7.06 0.05 25.68
CA THR A 37 -7.87 0.72 24.66
C THR A 37 -9.36 0.67 25.00
N SER A 38 -10.18 1.42 24.25
CA SER A 38 -11.63 1.35 24.39
C SER A 38 -12.21 0.16 23.63
N LEU A 39 -13.32 -0.37 24.13
CA LEU A 39 -14.12 -1.38 23.45
C LEU A 39 -14.54 -0.91 22.05
N ASP A 40 -14.93 0.37 21.91
CA ASP A 40 -15.31 0.97 20.63
C ASP A 40 -14.19 0.91 19.58
N SER A 41 -12.93 1.07 20.01
CA SER A 41 -11.79 0.91 19.09
C SER A 41 -11.65 -0.52 18.60
N LEU A 42 -11.80 -1.52 19.46
CA LEU A 42 -11.68 -2.93 19.10
C LEU A 42 -12.83 -3.41 18.21
N THR A 43 -14.01 -2.82 18.38
CA THR A 43 -15.23 -3.20 17.63
C THR A 43 -15.52 -2.28 16.44
N ARG A 44 -14.62 -1.33 16.14
CA ARG A 44 -14.78 -0.37 15.01
C ARG A 44 -15.04 -1.07 13.68
N TYR A 45 -14.42 -2.20 13.45
CA TYR A 45 -14.64 -3.05 12.28
C TYR A 45 -15.34 -4.35 12.73
N PRO A 46 -16.69 -4.40 12.71
CA PRO A 46 -17.46 -5.50 13.31
C PRO A 46 -17.19 -6.86 12.69
N ASN A 47 -16.76 -6.88 11.41
CA ASN A 47 -16.46 -8.11 10.67
C ASN A 47 -14.99 -8.54 10.83
N SER A 48 -14.17 -7.74 11.51
CA SER A 48 -12.80 -8.12 11.83
C SER A 48 -12.78 -9.18 12.95
N MET A 49 -11.65 -9.89 13.07
CA MET A 49 -11.44 -10.85 14.14
C MET A 49 -11.64 -10.19 15.52
N LEU A 50 -11.08 -9.01 15.75
CA LEU A 50 -11.25 -8.27 17.01
C LEU A 50 -12.71 -7.86 17.24
N GLY A 51 -13.40 -7.37 16.18
CA GLY A 51 -14.81 -7.06 16.26
C GLY A 51 -15.67 -8.26 16.67
N ILE A 52 -15.38 -9.43 16.12
CA ILE A 52 -16.07 -10.68 16.49
C ILE A 52 -15.71 -11.12 17.90
N MET A 53 -14.43 -11.11 18.27
CA MET A 53 -13.97 -11.49 19.61
C MET A 53 -14.65 -10.65 20.70
N PHE A 54 -14.68 -9.33 20.52
CA PHE A 54 -15.24 -8.40 21.50
C PHE A 54 -16.73 -8.10 21.33
N SER A 55 -17.42 -8.79 20.39
CA SER A 55 -18.89 -8.75 20.29
C SER A 55 -19.62 -9.52 21.39
N GLY A 56 -18.89 -10.29 22.20
CA GLY A 56 -19.47 -11.13 23.24
C GLY A 56 -19.87 -12.54 22.79
N ARG A 57 -19.59 -12.90 21.54
CA ARG A 57 -19.93 -14.21 20.96
C ARG A 57 -18.87 -15.29 21.22
N SER A 58 -17.69 -14.90 21.64
CA SER A 58 -16.54 -15.80 21.84
C SER A 58 -15.99 -15.67 23.25
N SER A 59 -15.49 -16.76 23.81
CA SER A 59 -14.66 -16.73 25.01
C SER A 59 -13.24 -16.38 24.63
N ILE A 60 -12.66 -15.39 25.30
CA ILE A 60 -11.28 -14.95 25.06
C ILE A 60 -10.43 -15.38 26.25
N ALA A 61 -9.28 -15.99 25.97
CA ALA A 61 -8.32 -16.36 27.02
C ALA A 61 -7.83 -15.10 27.76
N LYS A 62 -7.55 -15.25 29.05
CA LYS A 62 -6.96 -14.19 29.86
C LYS A 62 -5.65 -14.66 30.46
N ASP A 63 -4.73 -13.73 30.60
CA ASP A 63 -3.48 -13.97 31.30
C ASP A 63 -3.67 -13.98 32.82
N SER A 64 -2.61 -14.26 33.59
CA SER A 64 -2.64 -14.32 35.05
C SER A 64 -3.04 -13.02 35.75
N ARG A 65 -3.04 -11.89 35.00
CA ARG A 65 -3.46 -10.56 35.49
C ARG A 65 -4.87 -10.18 35.02
N GLY A 66 -5.59 -11.10 34.36
CA GLY A 66 -6.96 -10.88 33.90
C GLY A 66 -7.07 -10.11 32.57
N ARG A 67 -5.95 -9.81 31.89
CA ARG A 67 -5.93 -9.13 30.58
C ARG A 67 -6.26 -10.12 29.49
N PHE A 68 -6.97 -9.68 28.45
CA PHE A 68 -7.29 -10.52 27.29
C PHE A 68 -6.01 -10.83 26.51
N PHE A 69 -5.72 -12.12 26.33
CA PHE A 69 -4.48 -12.58 25.71
C PHE A 69 -4.69 -12.90 24.22
N ILE A 70 -3.78 -12.38 23.40
CA ILE A 70 -3.71 -12.63 21.97
C ILE A 70 -2.28 -13.05 21.65
N ASP A 71 -2.10 -14.25 21.11
CA ASP A 71 -0.79 -14.80 20.76
C ASP A 71 -0.36 -14.35 19.38
N ARG A 72 0.03 -13.07 19.28
CA ARG A 72 0.48 -12.40 18.04
C ARG A 72 1.62 -11.43 18.33
N ASP A 73 2.20 -10.85 17.26
CA ASP A 73 3.29 -9.88 17.39
C ASP A 73 2.84 -8.62 18.12
N GLY A 74 3.33 -8.46 19.36
CA GLY A 74 3.00 -7.31 20.19
C GLY A 74 3.49 -5.99 19.60
N PRO A 75 4.77 -5.82 19.27
CA PRO A 75 5.31 -4.63 18.62
C PRO A 75 4.53 -4.17 17.40
N LEU A 76 4.14 -5.07 16.51
CA LEU A 76 3.36 -4.74 15.31
C LEU A 76 1.91 -4.42 15.62
N PHE A 77 1.34 -4.98 16.67
CA PHE A 77 -0.03 -4.67 17.11
C PHE A 77 -0.22 -3.18 17.39
N ARG A 78 0.80 -2.44 17.76
CA ARG A 78 0.75 -0.97 17.92
C ARG A 78 0.21 -0.29 16.67
N TYR A 79 0.63 -0.70 15.49
CA TYR A 79 0.16 -0.12 14.21
C TYR A 79 -1.28 -0.52 13.91
N VAL A 80 -1.64 -1.78 14.18
CA VAL A 80 -3.02 -2.27 14.08
C VAL A 80 -3.93 -1.45 14.99
N LEU A 81 -3.54 -1.30 16.27
CA LEU A 81 -4.35 -0.56 17.25
C LEU A 81 -4.49 0.94 16.89
N ASN A 82 -3.43 1.56 16.41
CA ASN A 82 -3.49 2.96 15.97
C ASN A 82 -4.41 3.12 14.74
N PHE A 83 -4.39 2.15 13.82
CA PHE A 83 -5.32 2.11 12.71
C PHE A 83 -6.77 1.95 13.18
N LEU A 84 -7.04 1.06 14.14
CA LEU A 84 -8.37 0.91 14.74
C LEU A 84 -8.87 2.23 15.37
N ARG A 85 -8.00 3.02 15.98
CA ARG A 85 -8.34 4.30 16.61
C ARG A 85 -8.66 5.42 15.62
N SER A 86 -7.91 5.50 14.52
CA SER A 86 -7.90 6.67 13.63
C SER A 86 -8.40 6.38 12.21
N SER A 87 -8.49 5.10 11.81
CA SER A 87 -8.69 4.65 10.42
C SER A 87 -7.63 5.20 9.45
N LYS A 88 -6.44 5.54 9.98
CA LYS A 88 -5.30 6.01 9.20
C LYS A 88 -4.07 5.18 9.54
N LEU A 89 -3.38 4.72 8.52
CA LEU A 89 -2.13 4.01 8.67
C LEU A 89 -0.96 5.02 8.67
N ASN A 90 -0.32 5.18 9.82
CA ASN A 90 0.86 6.01 9.98
C ASN A 90 2.05 5.11 10.29
N LEU A 91 2.97 5.03 9.36
CA LEU A 91 4.22 4.27 9.48
C LEU A 91 5.41 5.23 9.45
N PRO A 92 6.52 4.93 10.14
CA PRO A 92 7.77 5.66 9.97
C PRO A 92 8.27 5.58 8.52
N ASP A 93 9.03 6.59 8.07
CA ASP A 93 9.57 6.64 6.70
C ASP A 93 10.47 5.43 6.38
N ASN A 94 11.21 4.97 7.36
CA ASN A 94 12.12 3.81 7.26
C ASN A 94 11.50 2.48 7.73
N PHE A 95 10.17 2.37 7.77
CA PHE A 95 9.51 1.13 8.18
C PHE A 95 9.84 -0.02 7.23
N GLN A 96 10.38 -1.13 7.77
CA GLN A 96 10.84 -2.28 7.00
C GLN A 96 9.94 -3.52 7.14
N GLU A 97 9.09 -3.57 8.16
CA GLU A 97 8.31 -4.76 8.54
C GLU A 97 6.94 -4.80 7.84
N PHE A 98 6.91 -4.41 6.53
CA PHE A 98 5.64 -4.35 5.76
C PHE A 98 4.98 -5.72 5.61
N ASP A 99 5.77 -6.77 5.35
CA ASP A 99 5.24 -8.09 5.11
C ASP A 99 4.69 -8.69 6.40
N GLN A 100 5.38 -8.50 7.51
CA GLN A 100 4.92 -8.92 8.84
C GLN A 100 3.65 -8.17 9.25
N LEU A 101 3.60 -6.85 9.03
CA LEU A 101 2.39 -6.08 9.33
C LEU A 101 1.22 -6.46 8.42
N MET A 102 1.49 -6.88 7.19
CA MET A 102 0.47 -7.41 6.28
C MET A 102 -0.10 -8.73 6.82
N GLU A 103 0.75 -9.63 7.33
CA GLU A 103 0.33 -10.88 7.98
C GLU A 103 -0.54 -10.62 9.23
N GLU A 104 -0.17 -9.61 10.04
CA GLU A 104 -1.01 -9.20 11.18
C GLU A 104 -2.36 -8.64 10.72
N ALA A 105 -2.37 -7.78 9.69
CA ALA A 105 -3.61 -7.21 9.15
C ALA A 105 -4.55 -8.29 8.60
N ASP A 106 -3.98 -9.32 7.94
CA ASP A 106 -4.72 -10.48 7.43
C ASP A 106 -5.24 -11.35 8.58
N PHE A 107 -4.41 -11.64 9.58
CA PHE A 107 -4.83 -12.38 10.78
C PHE A 107 -6.01 -11.69 11.49
N TYR A 108 -5.95 -10.37 11.67
CA TYR A 108 -7.04 -9.61 12.28
C TYR A 108 -8.22 -9.36 11.32
N GLN A 109 -8.09 -9.72 10.05
CA GLN A 109 -9.12 -9.54 9.01
C GLN A 109 -9.61 -8.09 8.88
N ILE A 110 -8.67 -7.13 8.90
CA ILE A 110 -8.97 -5.71 8.74
C ILE A 110 -8.71 -5.31 7.29
N SER A 111 -9.71 -5.48 6.42
CA SER A 111 -9.58 -5.25 4.97
C SER A 111 -9.07 -3.86 4.63
N GLN A 112 -9.53 -2.83 5.33
CA GLN A 112 -9.11 -1.44 5.12
C GLN A 112 -7.64 -1.20 5.47
N LEU A 113 -7.09 -1.93 6.47
CA LEU A 113 -5.67 -1.88 6.79
C LEU A 113 -4.84 -2.57 5.69
N ILE A 114 -5.32 -3.71 5.19
CA ILE A 114 -4.70 -4.44 4.08
C ILE A 114 -4.63 -3.57 2.83
N GLU A 115 -5.72 -2.88 2.48
CA GLU A 115 -5.77 -1.94 1.35
C GLU A 115 -4.77 -0.81 1.52
N SER A 116 -4.77 -0.14 2.68
CA SER A 116 -3.81 0.93 2.99
C SER A 116 -2.35 0.49 2.91
N LEU A 117 -2.03 -0.74 3.37
CA LEU A 117 -0.69 -1.31 3.26
C LEU A 117 -0.30 -1.57 1.80
N LYS A 118 -1.22 -2.09 0.98
CA LYS A 118 -0.99 -2.32 -0.45
C LYS A 118 -0.72 -1.00 -1.19
N GLU A 119 -1.49 0.05 -0.90
CA GLU A 119 -1.31 1.37 -1.48
C GLU A 119 0.07 1.95 -1.14
N ILE A 120 0.48 1.92 0.13
CA ILE A 120 1.80 2.41 0.56
C ILE A 120 2.92 1.58 -0.05
N LYS A 121 2.80 0.25 -0.10
CA LYS A 121 3.80 -0.63 -0.71
C LYS A 121 3.94 -0.35 -2.20
N SER A 122 2.83 -0.15 -2.91
CA SER A 122 2.81 0.24 -4.33
C SER A 122 3.45 1.60 -4.55
N ALA A 123 3.08 2.61 -3.75
CA ALA A 123 3.67 3.94 -3.83
C ALA A 123 5.18 3.93 -3.53
N LYS A 124 5.64 3.16 -2.53
CA LYS A 124 7.08 2.99 -2.25
C LYS A 124 7.81 2.24 -3.36
N SER A 125 7.17 1.24 -3.98
CA SER A 125 7.73 0.53 -5.14
C SER A 125 7.91 1.46 -6.33
N VAL A 126 6.95 2.35 -6.58
CA VAL A 126 7.06 3.38 -7.63
C VAL A 126 8.10 4.44 -7.25
N ALA A 127 8.11 4.90 -6.00
CA ALA A 127 9.10 5.89 -5.52
C ALA A 127 10.53 5.32 -5.39
N GLY A 128 10.67 3.99 -5.21
CA GLY A 128 11.96 3.29 -5.24
C GLY A 128 12.46 3.04 -6.66
N ASN A 129 11.58 3.02 -7.65
CA ASN A 129 11.92 2.85 -9.05
C ASN A 129 12.19 4.22 -9.69
N GLN A 130 13.36 4.36 -10.27
CA GLN A 130 13.67 5.53 -11.07
C GLN A 130 13.10 5.31 -12.47
N ILE A 131 12.22 6.20 -12.90
CA ILE A 131 11.55 6.11 -14.21
C ILE A 131 12.05 7.25 -15.09
N ILE A 132 12.41 6.91 -16.32
CA ILE A 132 12.73 7.85 -17.37
C ILE A 132 11.78 7.61 -18.53
N ARG A 133 11.13 8.66 -19.00
CA ARG A 133 10.40 8.66 -20.26
C ARG A 133 11.21 9.38 -21.30
N LEU A 134 11.46 8.74 -22.43
CA LEU A 134 12.01 9.34 -23.61
C LEU A 134 10.90 9.55 -24.64
N SER A 135 10.83 10.73 -25.22
CA SER A 135 9.97 11.03 -26.35
C SER A 135 10.86 11.46 -27.51
N LEU A 136 10.75 10.76 -28.62
CA LEU A 136 11.42 11.13 -29.89
C LEU A 136 10.35 11.71 -30.80
N ASP A 137 10.51 12.96 -31.14
CA ASP A 137 9.64 13.69 -32.06
C ASP A 137 10.44 14.08 -33.34
N ARG A 138 9.94 13.69 -34.50
CA ARG A 138 10.54 14.04 -35.79
C ARG A 138 9.65 15.07 -36.45
N ASP A 139 10.26 16.14 -36.91
CA ASP A 139 9.53 17.14 -37.67
C ASP A 139 8.90 16.54 -38.94
N LYS A 140 7.87 17.18 -39.48
CA LYS A 140 7.11 16.69 -40.65
C LYS A 140 7.95 16.50 -41.91
N HIS A 141 9.13 17.06 -41.94
CA HIS A 141 10.07 17.00 -43.09
C HIS A 141 11.24 16.03 -42.79
N GLY A 142 11.36 15.52 -41.57
CA GLY A 142 12.43 14.64 -41.13
C GLY A 142 13.80 15.30 -41.09
N LEU A 143 13.84 16.66 -41.00
CA LEU A 143 15.06 17.43 -40.97
C LEU A 143 15.62 17.59 -39.57
N GLU A 144 14.75 17.66 -38.58
CA GLU A 144 15.13 17.75 -37.16
C GLU A 144 14.48 16.62 -36.35
N THR A 145 15.22 16.13 -35.39
CA THR A 145 14.73 15.16 -34.41
C THR A 145 14.93 15.73 -33.01
N LEU A 146 13.84 15.83 -32.27
CA LEU A 146 13.85 16.24 -30.86
C LEU A 146 13.76 15.01 -29.98
N LEU A 147 14.73 14.82 -29.12
CA LEU A 147 14.68 13.83 -28.06
C LEU A 147 14.45 14.53 -26.72
N THR A 148 13.32 14.28 -26.12
CA THR A 148 12.93 14.86 -24.83
C THR A 148 13.02 13.81 -23.75
N ILE A 149 13.74 14.13 -22.67
CA ILE A 149 13.92 13.27 -21.51
C ILE A 149 13.13 13.83 -20.33
N TYR A 150 12.17 13.05 -19.85
CA TYR A 150 11.38 13.34 -18.66
C TYR A 150 11.87 12.44 -17.53
N ALA A 151 12.54 13.00 -16.54
CA ALA A 151 13.03 12.28 -15.36
C ALA A 151 13.20 13.24 -14.19
N GLU A 152 13.35 12.71 -12.98
CA GLU A 152 13.77 13.55 -11.84
C GLU A 152 15.11 14.23 -12.13
N LYS A 153 15.23 15.51 -11.83
CA LYS A 153 16.42 16.33 -12.09
C LYS A 153 17.73 15.69 -11.62
N ARG A 154 17.72 15.05 -10.45
CA ARG A 154 18.90 14.35 -9.92
C ARG A 154 19.34 13.17 -10.79
N ILE A 155 18.39 12.46 -11.42
CA ILE A 155 18.67 11.32 -12.32
C ILE A 155 19.32 11.83 -13.59
N VAL A 156 18.77 12.91 -14.16
CA VAL A 156 19.32 13.56 -15.34
C VAL A 156 20.76 14.02 -15.07
N GLN A 157 21.02 14.66 -13.92
CA GLN A 157 22.35 15.12 -13.53
C GLN A 157 23.34 13.96 -13.26
N GLU A 158 22.85 12.82 -12.76
CA GLU A 158 23.65 11.62 -12.54
C GLU A 158 24.14 11.02 -13.86
N ILE A 159 23.25 10.89 -14.84
CA ILE A 159 23.50 10.22 -16.11
C ILE A 159 24.23 11.12 -17.09
N PHE A 160 23.76 12.36 -17.25
CA PHE A 160 24.26 13.31 -18.24
C PHE A 160 25.19 14.37 -17.62
N ARG A 161 26.17 13.91 -16.82
CA ARG A 161 27.19 14.78 -16.21
C ARG A 161 27.95 15.56 -17.29
N GLY A 162 27.88 16.89 -17.22
CA GLY A 162 28.60 17.77 -18.16
C GLY A 162 27.73 18.40 -19.25
N HIS A 163 26.46 18.03 -19.34
CA HIS A 163 25.48 18.81 -20.11
C HIS A 163 24.86 19.88 -19.20
N ASP A 164 24.78 21.11 -19.65
CA ASP A 164 24.04 22.15 -18.94
C ASP A 164 22.55 21.79 -18.93
N CYS A 165 22.14 21.02 -17.91
CA CYS A 165 20.77 20.61 -17.67
C CYS A 165 19.94 21.79 -17.16
N ILE A 166 19.76 22.82 -18.01
CA ILE A 166 19.06 24.06 -17.65
C ILE A 166 17.55 23.92 -17.85
N SER A 167 17.12 22.98 -18.72
CA SER A 167 15.70 22.76 -19.02
C SER A 167 15.13 21.56 -18.28
N ASP A 168 13.87 21.69 -17.88
CA ASP A 168 13.06 20.60 -17.34
C ASP A 168 11.74 20.58 -18.16
N PRO A 169 11.53 19.59 -19.02
CA PRO A 169 12.37 18.42 -19.34
C PRO A 169 13.67 18.75 -20.11
N LEU A 170 14.64 17.82 -20.06
CA LEU A 170 15.87 17.93 -20.85
C LEU A 170 15.58 17.61 -22.31
N VAL A 171 15.92 18.54 -23.21
CA VAL A 171 15.66 18.41 -24.66
C VAL A 171 16.97 18.42 -25.41
N PHE A 172 17.15 17.44 -26.29
CA PHE A 172 18.24 17.40 -27.28
C PHE A 172 17.66 17.58 -28.69
N SER A 173 18.27 18.40 -29.48
CA SER A 173 17.96 18.55 -30.91
C SER A 173 19.08 17.97 -31.74
N PHE A 174 18.74 17.16 -32.73
CA PHE A 174 19.68 16.54 -33.66
C PHE A 174 19.23 16.77 -35.09
N ASP A 175 20.20 17.01 -35.99
CA ASP A 175 19.94 16.97 -37.42
C ASP A 175 19.72 15.51 -37.89
N LYS A 176 19.21 15.34 -39.10
CA LYS A 176 18.88 14.05 -39.71
C LYS A 176 20.05 13.08 -39.75
N GLU A 177 21.27 13.55 -39.95
CA GLU A 177 22.46 12.73 -40.14
C GLU A 177 22.94 12.14 -38.80
N HIS A 178 22.72 12.85 -37.71
CA HIS A 178 23.20 12.47 -36.37
C HIS A 178 22.14 11.90 -35.46
N ALA A 179 20.84 12.00 -35.80
CA ALA A 179 19.73 11.62 -34.94
C ALA A 179 19.78 10.15 -34.46
N ASP A 180 20.00 9.22 -35.36
CA ASP A 180 19.99 7.79 -35.02
C ASP A 180 21.22 7.40 -34.18
N SER A 181 22.40 7.93 -34.51
CA SER A 181 23.63 7.66 -33.73
C SER A 181 23.57 8.27 -32.33
N SER A 182 23.04 9.48 -32.22
CA SER A 182 22.90 10.22 -30.94
C SER A 182 21.81 9.57 -30.06
N THR A 183 20.69 9.17 -30.63
CA THR A 183 19.65 8.44 -29.92
C THR A 183 20.19 7.11 -29.39
N THR A 184 20.93 6.37 -30.21
CA THR A 184 21.55 5.10 -29.79
C THR A 184 22.55 5.32 -28.66
N ALA A 185 23.36 6.37 -28.71
CA ALA A 185 24.30 6.70 -27.64
C ALA A 185 23.59 7.00 -26.32
N ILE A 186 22.48 7.74 -26.35
CA ILE A 186 21.67 8.04 -25.16
C ILE A 186 21.04 6.76 -24.60
N LEU A 187 20.49 5.88 -25.45
CA LEU A 187 19.94 4.61 -25.03
C LEU A 187 21.00 3.71 -24.37
N GLN A 188 22.21 3.70 -24.94
CA GLN A 188 23.35 2.98 -24.38
C GLN A 188 23.76 3.53 -23.02
N GLU A 189 23.78 4.86 -22.86
CA GLU A 189 24.11 5.51 -21.60
C GLU A 189 23.09 5.16 -20.50
N LEU A 190 21.79 5.17 -20.81
CA LEU A 190 20.76 4.71 -19.87
C LEU A 190 20.96 3.26 -19.46
N THR A 191 21.32 2.39 -20.41
CA THR A 191 21.59 0.97 -20.14
C THR A 191 22.81 0.79 -19.26
N ASN A 192 23.88 1.56 -19.50
CA ASN A 192 25.11 1.57 -18.69
C ASN A 192 24.83 1.97 -17.24
N HIS A 193 23.85 2.86 -17.02
CA HIS A 193 23.38 3.26 -15.70
C HIS A 193 22.32 2.32 -15.10
N GLY A 194 22.10 1.14 -15.70
CA GLY A 194 21.23 0.09 -15.16
C GLY A 194 19.74 0.29 -15.42
N PHE A 195 19.38 1.18 -16.34
CA PHE A 195 17.99 1.32 -16.78
C PHE A 195 17.64 0.25 -17.81
N GLN A 196 16.45 -0.29 -17.69
CA GLN A 196 15.89 -1.31 -18.61
C GLN A 196 14.62 -0.77 -19.26
N VAL A 197 14.40 -1.09 -20.52
CA VAL A 197 13.15 -0.75 -21.23
C VAL A 197 12.01 -1.49 -20.57
N MET A 198 11.02 -0.76 -20.08
CA MET A 198 9.79 -1.31 -19.53
C MET A 198 8.73 -1.50 -20.63
N THR A 199 8.56 -0.48 -21.45
CA THR A 199 7.61 -0.49 -22.58
C THR A 199 7.99 0.57 -23.59
N SER A 200 7.49 0.42 -24.82
CA SER A 200 7.55 1.43 -25.86
C SER A 200 6.14 1.65 -26.43
N LEU A 201 5.80 2.90 -26.71
CA LEU A 201 4.54 3.30 -27.32
C LEU A 201 4.83 3.88 -28.70
N LEU A 202 4.20 3.27 -29.71
CA LEU A 202 4.10 3.84 -31.06
C LEU A 202 2.72 4.49 -31.15
N HIS A 203 2.67 5.78 -31.46
CA HIS A 203 1.39 6.46 -31.64
C HIS A 203 0.71 6.01 -32.94
N PRO A 204 -0.46 5.31 -32.89
CA PRO A 204 -1.17 4.90 -34.10
C PRO A 204 -1.73 6.13 -34.79
N GLY A 205 -1.16 6.47 -35.94
CA GLY A 205 -1.58 7.62 -36.75
C GLY A 205 -0.56 8.75 -36.86
N ASP A 206 0.44 8.80 -36.00
CA ASP A 206 1.57 9.71 -36.13
C ASP A 206 2.88 8.92 -35.93
N GLN A 207 3.49 8.49 -37.03
CA GLN A 207 4.76 7.76 -37.01
C GLN A 207 5.96 8.65 -36.64
N SER A 208 5.73 9.94 -36.41
CA SER A 208 6.77 10.88 -36.01
C SER A 208 7.11 10.82 -34.52
N ILE A 209 6.21 10.28 -33.69
CA ILE A 209 6.39 10.24 -32.23
C ILE A 209 6.58 8.81 -31.76
N ASN A 210 7.72 8.53 -31.13
CA ASN A 210 8.04 7.29 -30.45
C ASN A 210 8.37 7.59 -28.98
N GLU A 211 7.79 6.84 -28.09
CA GLU A 211 8.04 6.97 -26.66
C GLU A 211 8.58 5.68 -26.07
N TRP A 212 9.54 5.78 -25.16
CA TRP A 212 10.09 4.68 -24.39
C TRP A 212 10.05 5.03 -22.91
N PHE A 213 9.72 4.02 -22.12
CA PHE A 213 9.76 4.10 -20.68
C PHE A 213 10.84 3.17 -20.16
N PHE A 214 11.77 3.72 -19.41
CA PHE A 214 12.86 3.00 -18.79
C PHE A 214 12.66 2.97 -17.29
N ILE A 215 13.07 1.87 -16.67
CA ILE A 215 13.00 1.67 -15.23
C ILE A 215 14.34 1.17 -14.71
N ARG A 216 14.79 1.74 -13.59
CA ARG A 216 15.89 1.22 -12.78
C ARG A 216 15.34 0.94 -11.39
N LYS A 217 15.38 -0.34 -10.99
CA LYS A 217 15.01 -0.76 -9.62
C LYS A 217 16.16 -0.38 -8.69
N ARG A 218 15.83 0.21 -7.58
CA ARG A 218 16.75 0.43 -6.45
C ARG A 218 16.81 -0.78 -5.55
#